data_98186f0819432329323ca608cbd83700
#
_entry.id   98186f0819432329323ca608cbd83700
#
_cell.length_a   1.000
_cell.length_b   1.000
_cell.length_c   1.000
_cell.angle_alpha   90.00
_cell.angle_beta   90.00
_cell.angle_gamma   90.00
#
_symmetry.space_group_name_H-M   'P 1'
#
loop_
_entity.id
_entity.type
_entity.pdbx_description
1 polymer ?
#
loop_
_entity_poly.entity_id
_entity_poly.type
_entity_poly.pdbx_seq_one_letter_code
_entity_poly.pdbx_strand_id
1 'polypeptide(L)'
;MKRFFILTALLAVLGLASCEKEPSKAIIGTWEAVKIEANVLGVNMSYNMTDLNTRMELTFKKDGTGTILTESEKKSETTAFEYSVNGDKLSLTEEGSTSGIPVSFDKKTMTMELSGERFGLGNTNVKVHFVKM
;
A
#
# COMPACT_ATOMS: atom_id res chain seq x y z
N MET A 1 32.14 12.58 34.11
CA MET A 1 32.25 11.73 32.89
C MET A 1 31.19 10.64 32.81
N LYS A 2 30.90 9.91 33.88
CA LYS A 2 29.84 8.88 33.88
C LYS A 2 28.45 9.43 33.61
N ARG A 3 28.22 10.71 33.92
CA ARG A 3 26.92 11.37 33.71
C ARG A 3 26.56 11.57 32.23
N PHE A 4 27.58 11.69 31.38
CA PHE A 4 27.36 11.87 29.95
C PHE A 4 26.85 10.62 29.25
N PHE A 5 27.28 9.45 29.69
CA PHE A 5 26.85 8.18 29.14
C PHE A 5 25.39 7.90 29.43
N ILE A 6 24.91 8.30 30.61
CA ILE A 6 23.51 8.09 30.99
C ILE A 6 22.58 8.96 30.14
N LEU A 7 23.01 10.20 29.88
CA LEU A 7 22.21 11.10 29.05
C LEU A 7 22.08 10.60 27.59
N THR A 8 23.18 10.09 27.06
CA THR A 8 23.19 9.58 25.69
C THR A 8 22.32 8.33 25.55
N ALA A 9 22.34 7.46 26.55
CA ALA A 9 21.49 6.28 26.57
C ALA A 9 20.00 6.64 26.65
N LEU A 10 19.68 7.66 27.43
CA LEU A 10 18.31 8.12 27.57
C LEU A 10 17.75 8.70 26.28
N LEU A 11 18.57 9.47 25.55
CA LEU A 11 18.20 10.02 24.25
C LEU A 11 17.96 8.90 23.20
N ALA A 12 18.78 7.87 23.24
CA ALA A 12 18.60 6.72 22.34
C ALA A 12 17.29 5.99 22.61
N VAL A 13 16.92 5.82 23.86
CA VAL A 13 15.65 5.18 24.26
C VAL A 13 14.46 6.03 23.82
N LEU A 14 14.51 7.32 23.98
CA LEU A 14 13.46 8.23 23.55
C LEU A 14 13.30 8.23 22.03
N GLY A 15 14.41 8.17 21.30
CA GLY A 15 14.37 8.05 19.84
C GLY A 15 13.70 6.77 19.36
N LEU A 16 13.95 5.65 20.03
CA LEU A 16 13.31 4.37 19.71
C LEU A 16 11.84 4.35 20.09
N ALA A 17 11.45 4.96 21.20
CA ALA A 17 10.07 5.00 21.66
C ALA A 17 9.17 5.88 20.79
N SER A 18 9.71 6.90 20.14
CA SER A 18 8.96 7.81 19.27
C SER A 18 8.93 7.38 17.83
N CYS A 19 9.61 6.29 17.46
CA CYS A 19 9.58 5.77 16.09
C CYS A 19 8.27 5.07 15.79
N GLU A 20 7.34 5.81 15.19
CA GLU A 20 6.26 5.17 14.46
C GLU A 20 6.88 4.38 13.30
N LYS A 21 6.22 3.28 12.89
CA LYS A 21 6.73 2.50 11.77
C LYS A 21 6.82 3.37 10.52
N GLU A 22 8.00 3.46 9.97
CA GLU A 22 8.19 4.13 8.70
C GLU A 22 7.36 3.46 7.61
N PRO A 23 6.83 4.22 6.62
CA PRO A 23 6.05 3.63 5.53
C PRO A 23 6.75 2.48 4.81
N SER A 24 8.07 2.56 4.66
CA SER A 24 8.86 1.50 4.02
C SER A 24 8.86 0.19 4.80
N LYS A 25 8.66 0.25 6.11
CA LYS A 25 8.53 -0.94 6.98
C LYS A 25 7.09 -1.35 7.15
N ALA A 26 6.19 -0.38 7.24
CA ALA A 26 4.76 -0.64 7.41
C ALA A 26 4.16 -1.39 6.22
N ILE A 27 4.65 -1.15 5.01
CA ILE A 27 4.13 -1.77 3.80
C ILE A 27 4.48 -3.26 3.69
N ILE A 28 5.54 -3.72 4.35
CA ILE A 28 5.98 -5.13 4.23
C ILE A 28 4.91 -6.08 4.75
N GLY A 29 4.54 -7.03 3.92
CA GLY A 29 3.52 -8.03 4.24
C GLY A 29 2.53 -8.21 3.10
N THR A 30 1.44 -8.89 3.37
CA THR A 30 0.38 -9.13 2.41
C THR A 30 -0.85 -8.29 2.76
N TRP A 31 -1.40 -7.64 1.76
CA TRP A 31 -2.54 -6.74 1.90
C TRP A 31 -3.65 -7.17 0.96
N GLU A 32 -4.86 -7.21 1.47
CA GLU A 32 -6.04 -7.54 0.67
C GLU A 32 -6.88 -6.29 0.45
N ALA A 33 -7.23 -6.03 -0.82
CA ALA A 33 -8.13 -4.95 -1.16
C ALA A 33 -9.55 -5.29 -0.70
N VAL A 34 -10.18 -4.37 0.03
CA VAL A 34 -11.53 -4.61 0.57
C VAL A 34 -12.56 -3.65 0.00
N LYS A 35 -12.14 -2.45 -0.42
CA LYS A 35 -13.06 -1.40 -0.83
C LYS A 35 -12.41 -0.49 -1.85
N ILE A 36 -13.20 -0.03 -2.82
CA ILE A 36 -12.79 0.96 -3.82
C ILE A 36 -13.71 2.17 -3.71
N GLU A 37 -13.12 3.36 -3.65
CA GLU A 37 -13.85 4.62 -3.73
C GLU A 37 -13.51 5.32 -5.04
N ALA A 38 -14.53 5.68 -5.80
CA ALA A 38 -14.38 6.38 -7.07
C ALA A 38 -15.24 7.62 -7.09
N ASN A 39 -14.76 8.68 -7.74
CA ASN A 39 -15.55 9.85 -8.04
C ASN A 39 -15.92 9.80 -9.52
N VAL A 40 -17.20 9.59 -9.80
CA VAL A 40 -17.71 9.51 -11.17
C VAL A 40 -18.71 10.64 -11.37
N LEU A 41 -18.39 11.57 -12.27
CA LEU A 41 -19.23 12.73 -12.60
C LEU A 41 -19.63 13.55 -11.36
N GLY A 42 -18.69 13.76 -10.44
CA GLY A 42 -18.91 14.54 -9.22
C GLY A 42 -19.61 13.78 -8.10
N VAL A 43 -19.92 12.50 -8.31
CA VAL A 43 -20.56 11.65 -7.31
C VAL A 43 -19.54 10.66 -6.76
N ASN A 44 -19.38 10.64 -5.43
CA ASN A 44 -18.53 9.64 -4.78
C ASN A 44 -19.26 8.31 -4.70
N MET A 45 -18.67 7.28 -5.28
CA MET A 45 -19.20 5.92 -5.26
C MET A 45 -18.24 5.01 -4.52
N SER A 46 -18.77 4.08 -3.77
CA SER A 46 -18.01 3.12 -2.99
C SER A 46 -18.44 1.71 -3.35
N TYR A 47 -17.47 0.86 -3.62
CA TYR A 47 -17.70 -0.54 -4.00
C TYR A 47 -16.91 -1.44 -3.07
N ASN A 48 -17.55 -2.48 -2.57
CA ASN A 48 -16.86 -3.56 -1.89
C ASN A 48 -16.27 -4.51 -2.94
N MET A 49 -15.09 -5.03 -2.69
CA MET A 49 -14.45 -5.96 -3.63
C MET A 49 -15.29 -7.21 -3.87
N THR A 50 -16.02 -7.66 -2.85
CA THR A 50 -16.94 -8.80 -2.98
C THR A 50 -18.06 -8.53 -3.97
N ASP A 51 -18.55 -7.30 -4.03
CA ASP A 51 -19.60 -6.90 -4.98
C ASP A 51 -19.10 -6.86 -6.42
N LEU A 52 -17.82 -6.68 -6.61
CA LEU A 52 -17.18 -6.67 -7.93
C LEU A 52 -16.74 -8.08 -8.38
N ASN A 53 -16.96 -9.09 -7.55
CA ASN A 53 -16.49 -10.46 -7.80
C ASN A 53 -15.01 -10.52 -8.16
N THR A 54 -14.23 -9.64 -7.56
CA THR A 54 -12.80 -9.51 -7.81
C THR A 54 -12.04 -9.51 -6.50
N ARG A 55 -10.93 -10.21 -6.48
CA ARG A 55 -10.02 -10.24 -5.35
C ARG A 55 -8.66 -9.71 -5.78
N MET A 56 -8.08 -8.85 -4.98
CA MET A 56 -6.72 -8.34 -5.20
C MET A 56 -5.92 -8.45 -3.92
N GLU A 57 -4.74 -9.06 -4.01
CA GLU A 57 -3.79 -9.11 -2.92
C GLU A 57 -2.46 -8.54 -3.39
N LEU A 58 -1.87 -7.69 -2.56
CA LEU A 58 -0.54 -7.15 -2.77
C LEU A 58 0.39 -7.72 -1.70
N THR A 59 1.48 -8.32 -2.12
CA THR A 59 2.52 -8.78 -1.21
C THR A 59 3.78 -7.96 -1.43
N PHE A 60 4.27 -7.33 -0.37
CA PHE A 60 5.50 -6.54 -0.40
C PHE A 60 6.55 -7.24 0.43
N LYS A 61 7.65 -7.60 -0.21
CA LYS A 61 8.77 -8.27 0.45
C LYS A 61 9.83 -7.28 0.88
N LYS A 62 10.60 -7.66 1.86
CA LYS A 62 11.67 -6.85 2.44
C LYS A 62 12.76 -6.47 1.45
N ASP A 63 12.97 -7.28 0.42
CA ASP A 63 14.02 -7.10 -0.59
C ASP A 63 13.67 -6.08 -1.69
N GLY A 64 12.52 -5.43 -1.60
CA GLY A 64 12.09 -4.45 -2.61
C GLY A 64 11.32 -5.06 -3.77
N THR A 65 10.91 -6.31 -3.66
CA THR A 65 10.08 -6.98 -4.65
C THR A 65 8.72 -7.33 -4.08
N GLY A 66 7.78 -7.66 -4.94
CA GLY A 66 6.46 -8.08 -4.51
C GLY A 66 5.66 -8.69 -5.63
N THR A 67 4.42 -9.02 -5.32
CA THR A 67 3.48 -9.61 -6.28
C THR A 67 2.09 -9.00 -6.13
N ILE A 68 1.39 -8.92 -7.26
CA ILE A 68 -0.03 -8.59 -7.33
C ILE A 68 -0.77 -9.84 -7.75
N LEU A 69 -1.67 -10.31 -6.91
CA LEU A 69 -2.61 -11.37 -7.26
C LEU A 69 -3.95 -10.75 -7.56
N THR A 70 -4.48 -11.00 -8.75
CA THR A 70 -5.81 -10.56 -9.13
C THR A 70 -6.62 -11.79 -9.54
N GLU A 71 -7.75 -12.01 -8.87
CA GLU A 71 -8.67 -13.10 -9.17
C GLU A 71 -10.05 -12.54 -9.52
N SER A 72 -10.62 -13.03 -10.60
CA SER A 72 -12.00 -12.80 -10.97
C SER A 72 -12.66 -14.15 -11.25
N GLU A 73 -13.98 -14.18 -11.51
CA GLU A 73 -14.71 -15.43 -11.75
C GLU A 73 -14.07 -16.33 -12.80
N LYS A 74 -13.42 -15.74 -13.81
CA LYS A 74 -12.90 -16.48 -14.96
C LYS A 74 -11.39 -16.52 -15.05
N LYS A 75 -10.67 -15.76 -14.23
CA LYS A 75 -9.24 -15.58 -14.41
C LYS A 75 -8.53 -15.33 -13.10
N SER A 76 -7.36 -15.95 -12.93
CA SER A 76 -6.43 -15.66 -11.87
C SER A 76 -5.09 -15.27 -12.48
N GLU A 77 -4.55 -14.16 -12.05
CA GLU A 77 -3.29 -13.63 -12.57
C GLU A 77 -2.40 -13.14 -11.44
N THR A 78 -1.13 -13.48 -11.51
CA THR A 78 -0.11 -13.00 -10.57
C THR A 78 0.98 -12.29 -11.36
N THR A 79 1.26 -11.05 -10.97
CA THR A 79 2.28 -10.22 -11.60
C THR A 79 3.32 -9.84 -10.56
N ALA A 80 4.60 -9.98 -10.90
CA ALA A 80 5.70 -9.53 -10.06
C ALA A 80 5.99 -8.06 -10.29
N PHE A 81 6.45 -7.38 -9.25
CA PHE A 81 6.87 -5.98 -9.35
C PHE A 81 8.08 -5.69 -8.47
N GLU A 82 8.70 -4.56 -8.71
CA GLU A 82 9.69 -3.97 -7.82
C GLU A 82 9.09 -2.70 -7.22
N TYR A 83 9.46 -2.37 -5.99
CA TYR A 83 8.90 -1.20 -5.34
C TYR A 83 9.93 -0.49 -4.46
N SER A 84 9.65 0.79 -4.22
CA SER A 84 10.30 1.57 -3.17
C SER A 84 9.28 2.53 -2.58
N VAL A 85 9.44 2.87 -1.30
CA VAL A 85 8.56 3.81 -0.61
C VAL A 85 9.37 4.99 -0.14
N ASN A 86 8.90 6.19 -0.48
CA ASN A 86 9.49 7.43 -0.05
C ASN A 86 8.39 8.35 0.49
N GLY A 87 8.28 8.40 1.82
CA GLY A 87 7.22 9.16 2.47
C GLY A 87 5.83 8.61 2.16
N ASP A 88 5.00 9.42 1.53
CA ASP A 88 3.64 9.08 1.14
C ASP A 88 3.53 8.61 -0.32
N LYS A 89 4.65 8.33 -0.96
CA LYS A 89 4.69 7.85 -2.34
C LYS A 89 5.29 6.47 -2.45
N LEU A 90 4.59 5.61 -3.16
CA LEU A 90 5.04 4.29 -3.54
C LEU A 90 5.45 4.33 -5.02
N SER A 91 6.69 3.97 -5.31
CA SER A 91 7.14 3.74 -6.69
C SER A 91 7.02 2.26 -6.98
N LEU A 92 6.23 1.91 -7.97
CA LEU A 92 5.96 0.53 -8.32
C LEU A 92 6.34 0.32 -9.78
N THR A 93 7.21 -0.65 -10.03
CA THR A 93 7.71 -0.97 -11.37
C THR A 93 7.21 -2.34 -11.79
N GLU A 94 6.39 -2.37 -12.82
CA GLU A 94 5.89 -3.58 -13.46
C GLU A 94 6.36 -3.60 -14.91
N GLU A 95 6.99 -4.70 -15.34
CA GLU A 95 7.41 -4.90 -16.73
C GLU A 95 8.19 -3.71 -17.33
N GLY A 96 9.05 -3.11 -16.50
CA GLY A 96 9.87 -1.98 -16.91
C GLY A 96 9.17 -0.62 -16.84
N SER A 97 7.89 -0.57 -16.48
CA SER A 97 7.12 0.67 -16.35
C SER A 97 6.96 1.05 -14.88
N THR A 98 7.38 2.25 -14.54
CA THR A 98 7.32 2.76 -13.16
C THR A 98 6.17 3.73 -12.98
N SER A 99 5.38 3.52 -11.95
CA SER A 99 4.28 4.40 -11.55
C SER A 99 4.51 4.93 -10.15
N GLY A 100 4.26 6.23 -9.95
CA GLY A 100 4.23 6.85 -8.62
C GLY A 100 2.80 6.78 -8.08
N ILE A 101 2.63 6.14 -6.93
CA ILE A 101 1.31 5.88 -6.34
C ILE A 101 1.24 6.56 -4.98
N PRO A 102 0.31 7.51 -4.78
CA PRO A 102 0.06 8.04 -3.45
C PRO A 102 -0.41 6.93 -2.51
N VAL A 103 0.18 6.85 -1.34
CA VAL A 103 -0.13 5.80 -0.36
C VAL A 103 -0.17 6.40 1.04
N SER A 104 -1.10 5.93 1.84
CA SER A 104 -1.20 6.29 3.25
C SER A 104 -1.49 5.06 4.09
N PHE A 105 -1.04 5.10 5.35
CA PHE A 105 -1.19 4.00 6.28
C PHE A 105 -1.89 4.49 7.55
N ASP A 106 -2.81 3.68 8.04
CA ASP A 106 -3.45 3.85 9.34
C ASP A 106 -3.53 2.48 10.01
N LYS A 107 -2.56 2.21 10.90
CA LYS A 107 -2.44 0.91 11.58
C LYS A 107 -2.35 -0.25 10.58
N LYS A 108 -3.38 -1.08 10.52
CA LYS A 108 -3.44 -2.25 9.63
C LYS A 108 -4.17 -1.97 8.33
N THR A 109 -4.43 -0.71 8.02
CA THR A 109 -5.05 -0.31 6.76
C THR A 109 -4.09 0.49 5.91
N MET A 110 -4.24 0.37 4.61
CA MET A 110 -3.44 1.09 3.62
C MET A 110 -4.38 1.59 2.53
N THR A 111 -4.21 2.84 2.14
CA THR A 111 -4.99 3.43 1.05
C THR A 111 -4.05 3.81 -0.07
N MET A 112 -4.38 3.38 -1.29
CA MET A 112 -3.64 3.72 -2.49
C MET A 112 -4.54 4.40 -3.50
N GLU A 113 -4.00 5.36 -4.26
CA GLU A 113 -4.68 5.87 -5.45
C GLU A 113 -4.17 5.13 -6.67
N LEU A 114 -5.05 4.39 -7.31
CA LEU A 114 -4.76 3.58 -8.50
C LEU A 114 -5.62 4.02 -9.68
N SER A 115 -5.22 3.62 -10.89
CA SER A 115 -6.05 3.84 -12.06
C SER A 115 -7.31 2.98 -12.01
N GLY A 116 -8.46 3.58 -12.29
CA GLY A 116 -9.72 2.86 -12.37
C GLY A 116 -9.78 1.83 -13.49
N GLU A 117 -8.89 1.92 -14.47
CA GLU A 117 -8.79 0.95 -15.56
C GLU A 117 -8.54 -0.46 -15.07
N ARG A 118 -7.80 -0.61 -13.97
CA ARG A 118 -7.54 -1.92 -13.36
C ARG A 118 -8.82 -2.61 -12.87
N PHE A 119 -9.87 -1.83 -12.64
CA PHE A 119 -11.13 -2.31 -12.08
C PHE A 119 -12.31 -2.14 -13.06
N GLY A 120 -12.02 -1.76 -14.28
CA GLY A 120 -13.06 -1.51 -15.28
C GLY A 120 -13.85 -0.23 -15.06
N LEU A 121 -13.29 0.73 -14.32
CA LEU A 121 -13.95 2.00 -13.97
C LEU A 121 -13.46 3.19 -14.81
N GLY A 122 -12.75 2.95 -15.91
CA GLY A 122 -12.30 3.98 -16.85
C GLY A 122 -11.03 4.71 -16.41
N ASN A 123 -10.79 5.87 -16.99
CA ASN A 123 -9.55 6.66 -16.81
C ASN A 123 -9.49 7.45 -15.51
N THR A 124 -10.42 7.27 -14.61
CA THR A 124 -10.44 7.99 -13.34
C THR A 124 -9.53 7.31 -12.33
N ASN A 125 -8.94 8.10 -11.43
CA ASN A 125 -8.20 7.54 -10.31
C ASN A 125 -9.19 7.12 -9.22
N VAL A 126 -8.90 5.99 -8.61
CA VAL A 126 -9.73 5.44 -7.54
C VAL A 126 -8.87 5.25 -6.29
N LYS A 127 -9.48 5.38 -5.13
CA LYS A 127 -8.86 5.04 -3.87
C LYS A 127 -9.19 3.61 -3.51
N VAL A 128 -8.17 2.81 -3.31
CA VAL A 128 -8.33 1.41 -2.92
C VAL A 128 -7.88 1.25 -1.48
N HIS A 129 -8.74 0.69 -0.67
CA HIS A 129 -8.49 0.43 0.75
C HIS A 129 -8.09 -1.02 0.92
N PHE A 130 -6.93 -1.21 1.54
CA PHE A 130 -6.37 -2.54 1.81
C PHE A 130 -6.30 -2.78 3.31
N VAL A 131 -6.44 -4.03 3.69
CA VAL A 131 -6.28 -4.49 5.07
C VAL A 131 -5.12 -5.49 5.09
N LYS A 132 -4.27 -5.36 6.09
CA LYS A 132 -3.15 -6.28 6.27
C LYS A 132 -3.66 -7.63 6.75
N MET A 133 -3.21 -8.66 6.05
CA MET A 133 -3.54 -10.04 6.37
C MET A 133 -2.71 -10.59 7.52
#